data_5a5ff7dd37717d17a6f65279eb9c2a44
#
_entry.id   5a5ff7dd37717d17a6f65279eb9c2a44
#
_cell.length_a   1.000
_cell.length_b   1.000
_cell.length_c   1.000
_cell.angle_alpha   90.00
_cell.angle_beta   90.00
_cell.angle_gamma   90.00
#
_symmetry.space_group_name_H-M   'P 1'
#
loop_
_entity.id
_entity.type
_entity.pdbx_description
1 polymer ?
#
loop_
_entity_poly.entity_id
_entity_poly.type
_entity_poly.pdbx_seq_one_letter_code
_entity_poly.pdbx_strand_id
1 'polypeptide(L)'
;MMNKILSNVVMHKDYSKDIVRVLRSSKSDEVIRKKLSKYHENDIADAIKLLDKDTRIRLYKILGVDWTAEIFSYLEDTPEYIEEFMTELSVDEAADVLEKMDADDAVDILDNVSEEERQALISHMEKDAKDDVCLIYSYDDDEIGNKMTTNFICINNKLTIKEAMKELVAQAEENDNVNTIYVVDDNNIYYGAIDLKDLIVARDYQKLEDIISTSYPYVYAHEKMSECIEDLKDYSEDSIPVLNKDKEIIGAITSSDIIEAVDEE
;
A
#
# COMPACT_ATOMS: atom_id res chain seq x y z
N MET A 1 -21.14 8.06 -36.27
CA MET A 1 -21.69 8.61 -35.00
C MET A 1 -20.96 8.11 -33.75
N MET A 2 -19.69 7.70 -33.87
CA MET A 2 -18.92 7.10 -32.77
C MET A 2 -17.81 8.02 -32.21
N ASN A 3 -17.79 9.30 -32.57
CA ASN A 3 -16.75 10.27 -32.19
C ASN A 3 -17.25 11.40 -31.24
N LYS A 4 -18.30 11.16 -30.47
CA LYS A 4 -18.85 12.20 -29.57
C LYS A 4 -18.99 11.79 -28.11
N ILE A 5 -18.48 10.61 -27.71
CA ILE A 5 -18.58 10.10 -26.32
C ILE A 5 -17.29 10.27 -25.52
N LEU A 6 -16.16 10.65 -26.17
CA LEU A 6 -14.86 10.81 -25.51
C LEU A 6 -14.57 12.24 -25.00
N SER A 7 -15.55 13.13 -24.92
CA SER A 7 -15.31 14.55 -24.53
C SER A 7 -15.74 14.92 -23.12
N ASN A 8 -15.98 13.97 -22.23
CA ASN A 8 -16.24 14.22 -20.80
C ASN A 8 -15.28 13.45 -19.86
N VAL A 9 -14.09 13.14 -20.31
CA VAL A 9 -13.00 12.85 -19.38
C VAL A 9 -12.71 14.17 -18.68
N VAL A 10 -12.99 14.27 -17.39
CA VAL A 10 -12.52 15.37 -16.56
C VAL A 10 -11.00 15.30 -16.63
N MET A 11 -10.40 16.13 -17.47
CA MET A 11 -8.94 16.25 -17.50
C MET A 11 -8.54 16.82 -16.13
N HIS A 12 -7.95 15.97 -15.28
CA HIS A 12 -7.31 16.44 -14.09
C HIS A 12 -6.30 17.51 -14.50
N LYS A 13 -6.32 18.63 -13.78
CA LYS A 13 -5.36 19.71 -14.03
C LYS A 13 -3.98 19.16 -13.71
N ASP A 14 -3.06 19.18 -14.68
CA ASP A 14 -1.64 18.91 -14.45
C ASP A 14 -1.05 19.97 -13.51
N TYR A 15 -0.72 19.55 -12.28
CA TYR A 15 -0.13 20.41 -11.25
C TYR A 15 1.40 20.37 -11.26
N SER A 16 2.05 19.51 -12.03
CA SER A 16 3.50 19.29 -12.02
C SER A 16 4.29 20.59 -12.18
N LYS A 17 3.88 21.47 -13.10
CA LYS A 17 4.53 22.77 -13.31
C LYS A 17 4.35 23.75 -12.16
N ASP A 18 3.20 23.70 -11.49
CA ASP A 18 2.94 24.56 -10.32
C ASP A 18 3.79 24.09 -9.13
N ILE A 19 3.92 22.77 -8.93
CA ILE A 19 4.76 22.13 -7.91
C ILE A 19 6.23 22.48 -8.16
N VAL A 20 6.74 22.28 -9.38
CA VAL A 20 8.12 22.65 -9.76
C VAL A 20 8.40 24.13 -9.46
N ARG A 21 7.43 25.03 -9.73
CA ARG A 21 7.59 26.46 -9.41
C ARG A 21 7.62 26.72 -7.90
N VAL A 22 6.86 25.97 -7.11
CA VAL A 22 6.89 26.05 -5.65
C VAL A 22 8.27 25.64 -5.14
N LEU A 23 8.82 24.53 -5.62
CA LEU A 23 10.13 23.98 -5.22
C LEU A 23 11.29 24.88 -5.60
N ARG A 24 11.26 25.48 -6.79
CA ARG A 24 12.29 26.45 -7.24
C ARG A 24 12.15 27.85 -6.64
N SER A 25 11.15 28.06 -5.78
CA SER A 25 11.00 29.37 -5.12
C SER A 25 12.04 29.56 -4.02
N SER A 26 12.40 30.82 -3.72
CA SER A 26 13.32 31.17 -2.62
C SER A 26 12.68 31.15 -1.23
N LYS A 27 11.58 30.42 -1.04
CA LYS A 27 10.88 30.29 0.23
C LYS A 27 11.59 29.32 1.16
N SER A 28 11.33 29.43 2.46
CA SER A 28 11.83 28.46 3.43
C SER A 28 11.20 27.09 3.22
N ASP A 29 11.90 26.04 3.63
CA ASP A 29 11.46 24.66 3.47
C ASP A 29 10.12 24.40 4.17
N GLU A 30 9.88 24.99 5.34
CA GLU A 30 8.57 24.93 6.01
C GLU A 30 7.41 25.48 5.16
N VAL A 31 7.66 26.62 4.48
CA VAL A 31 6.64 27.23 3.59
C VAL A 31 6.42 26.37 2.35
N ILE A 32 7.48 25.77 1.83
CA ILE A 32 7.40 24.83 0.71
C ILE A 32 6.59 23.61 1.13
N ARG A 33 6.95 22.93 2.23
CA ARG A 33 6.24 21.78 2.79
C ARG A 33 4.75 22.07 2.96
N LYS A 34 4.39 23.19 3.60
CA LYS A 34 2.99 23.61 3.76
C LYS A 34 2.25 23.86 2.45
N LYS A 35 2.95 24.16 1.39
CA LYS A 35 2.34 24.34 0.07
C LYS A 35 2.16 23.00 -0.65
N LEU A 36 3.14 22.12 -0.53
CA LEU A 36 3.10 20.79 -1.09
C LEU A 36 1.97 19.97 -0.47
N SER A 37 1.69 20.09 0.82
CA SER A 37 0.57 19.42 1.49
C SER A 37 -0.84 19.80 1.00
N LYS A 38 -0.94 20.53 -0.08
CA LYS A 38 -2.20 20.85 -0.77
C LYS A 38 -2.35 20.14 -2.11
N TYR A 39 -1.33 19.43 -2.54
CA TYR A 39 -1.34 18.60 -3.73
C TYR A 39 -1.44 17.16 -3.32
N HIS A 40 -1.98 16.35 -4.18
CA HIS A 40 -2.00 14.91 -4.02
C HIS A 40 -0.58 14.35 -4.23
N GLU A 41 -0.24 13.27 -3.57
CA GLU A 41 1.06 12.61 -3.63
C GLU A 41 1.43 12.24 -5.07
N ASN A 42 0.50 11.71 -5.83
CA ASN A 42 0.66 11.41 -7.25
C ASN A 42 1.06 12.65 -8.09
N ASP A 43 0.46 13.84 -7.83
CA ASP A 43 0.85 15.08 -8.53
C ASP A 43 2.31 15.46 -8.20
N ILE A 44 2.77 15.16 -6.97
CA ILE A 44 4.15 15.41 -6.55
C ILE A 44 5.10 14.39 -7.21
N ALA A 45 4.72 13.12 -7.28
CA ALA A 45 5.45 12.07 -7.98
C ALA A 45 5.68 12.42 -9.46
N ASP A 46 4.65 12.90 -10.14
CA ASP A 46 4.80 13.40 -11.52
C ASP A 46 5.72 14.62 -11.63
N ALA A 47 5.70 15.51 -10.63
CA ALA A 47 6.57 16.67 -10.62
C ALA A 47 8.04 16.29 -10.37
N ILE A 48 8.33 15.27 -9.56
CA ILE A 48 9.69 14.78 -9.27
C ILE A 48 10.44 14.43 -10.55
N LYS A 49 9.78 13.78 -11.50
CA LYS A 49 10.34 13.40 -12.82
C LYS A 49 10.83 14.60 -13.64
N LEU A 50 10.38 15.82 -13.32
CA LEU A 50 10.75 17.08 -14.01
C LEU A 50 11.84 17.87 -13.26
N LEU A 51 12.32 17.38 -12.14
CA LEU A 51 13.30 18.06 -11.30
C LEU A 51 14.72 17.63 -11.65
N ASP A 52 15.67 18.52 -11.40
CA ASP A 52 17.09 18.17 -11.35
C ASP A 52 17.43 17.51 -10.00
N LYS A 53 18.51 16.72 -9.98
CA LYS A 53 18.99 15.97 -8.83
C LYS A 53 19.08 16.79 -7.54
N ASP A 54 19.68 17.98 -7.61
CA ASP A 54 19.87 18.82 -6.41
C ASP A 54 18.53 19.26 -5.81
N THR A 55 17.56 19.54 -6.69
CA THR A 55 16.21 19.91 -6.28
C THR A 55 15.45 18.71 -5.71
N ARG A 56 15.63 17.49 -6.24
CA ARG A 56 15.05 16.25 -5.69
C ARG A 56 15.60 15.95 -4.30
N ILE A 57 16.91 15.95 -4.13
CA ILE A 57 17.55 15.71 -2.82
C ILE A 57 17.06 16.72 -1.76
N ARG A 58 16.88 17.99 -2.15
CA ARG A 58 16.28 18.98 -1.25
C ARG A 58 14.82 18.65 -0.95
N LEU A 59 14.08 18.19 -1.94
CA LEU A 59 12.67 17.79 -1.78
C LEU A 59 12.54 16.66 -0.76
N TYR A 60 13.32 15.58 -0.86
CA TYR A 60 13.28 14.47 0.10
C TYR A 60 13.50 14.95 1.54
N LYS A 61 14.43 15.89 1.75
CA LYS A 61 14.66 16.50 3.08
C LYS A 61 13.47 17.34 3.57
N ILE A 62 12.75 18.00 2.65
CA ILE A 62 11.54 18.77 2.97
C ILE A 62 10.38 17.85 3.33
N LEU A 63 10.21 16.76 2.60
CA LEU A 63 9.15 15.78 2.80
C LEU A 63 9.36 14.97 4.10
N GLY A 64 10.59 14.56 4.36
CA GLY A 64 10.92 13.57 5.39
C GLY A 64 10.58 12.15 4.90
N VAL A 65 10.91 11.15 5.70
CA VAL A 65 10.84 9.74 5.32
C VAL A 65 9.41 9.33 4.96
N ASP A 66 8.46 9.51 5.88
CA ASP A 66 7.08 9.04 5.71
C ASP A 66 6.43 9.57 4.42
N TRP A 67 6.51 10.89 4.19
CA TRP A 67 5.89 11.48 3.00
C TRP A 67 6.66 11.18 1.71
N THR A 68 7.96 10.89 1.79
CA THR A 68 8.74 10.41 0.64
C THR A 68 8.31 8.99 0.26
N ALA A 69 8.06 8.13 1.23
CA ALA A 69 7.55 6.79 1.02
C ALA A 69 6.20 6.82 0.29
N GLU A 70 5.22 7.58 0.81
CA GLU A 70 3.90 7.76 0.16
C GLU A 70 4.00 8.25 -1.30
N ILE A 71 4.98 9.10 -1.62
CA ILE A 71 5.17 9.61 -2.98
C ILE A 71 5.84 8.55 -3.86
N PHE A 72 6.75 7.76 -3.30
CA PHE A 72 7.47 6.73 -4.06
C PHE A 72 6.57 5.57 -4.45
N SER A 73 5.53 5.24 -3.66
CA SER A 73 4.51 4.26 -4.06
C SER A 73 3.82 4.63 -5.39
N TYR A 74 3.75 5.90 -5.75
CA TYR A 74 3.23 6.34 -7.07
C TYR A 74 4.28 6.35 -8.20
N LEU A 75 5.47 5.81 -7.97
CA LEU A 75 6.53 5.72 -8.99
C LEU A 75 6.74 4.31 -9.53
N GLU A 76 6.08 3.29 -8.99
CA GLU A 76 6.18 1.89 -9.40
C GLU A 76 6.04 1.69 -10.90
N ASP A 77 5.07 2.34 -11.54
CA ASP A 77 4.85 2.32 -12.99
C ASP A 77 5.95 3.02 -13.82
N THR A 78 7.02 3.51 -13.18
CA THR A 78 8.08 4.26 -13.87
C THR A 78 9.48 3.78 -13.50
N PRO A 79 9.81 2.51 -13.81
CA PRO A 79 11.06 1.86 -13.39
C PRO A 79 12.32 2.61 -13.83
N GLU A 80 12.27 3.35 -14.95
CA GLU A 80 13.39 4.16 -15.44
C GLU A 80 13.82 5.28 -14.49
N TYR A 81 12.96 5.70 -13.58
CA TYR A 81 13.27 6.73 -12.56
C TYR A 81 13.65 6.13 -11.21
N ILE A 82 13.18 4.95 -10.87
CA ILE A 82 13.38 4.32 -9.55
C ILE A 82 14.87 4.14 -9.26
N GLU A 83 15.64 3.50 -10.17
CA GLU A 83 17.08 3.29 -10.01
C GLU A 83 17.82 4.63 -9.81
N GLU A 84 17.47 5.66 -10.61
CA GLU A 84 18.06 7.00 -10.46
C GLU A 84 17.77 7.59 -9.09
N PHE A 85 16.51 7.55 -8.64
CA PHE A 85 16.07 8.21 -7.40
C PHE A 85 16.60 7.48 -6.17
N MET A 86 16.62 6.15 -6.17
CA MET A 86 17.18 5.37 -5.08
C MET A 86 18.68 5.62 -4.90
N THR A 87 19.45 5.82 -5.98
CA THR A 87 20.87 6.17 -5.90
C THR A 87 21.15 7.60 -5.44
N GLU A 88 20.15 8.46 -5.32
CA GLU A 88 20.26 9.82 -4.76
C GLU A 88 20.23 9.84 -3.23
N LEU A 89 19.73 8.80 -2.62
CA LEU A 89 19.70 8.58 -1.17
C LEU A 89 20.92 7.75 -0.73
N SER A 90 21.35 7.89 0.51
CA SER A 90 22.24 6.90 1.11
C SER A 90 21.48 5.58 1.32
N VAL A 91 22.20 4.46 1.48
CA VAL A 91 21.57 3.16 1.72
C VAL A 91 20.66 3.19 2.97
N ASP A 92 21.10 3.87 4.02
CA ASP A 92 20.29 4.02 5.24
C ASP A 92 19.01 4.84 4.98
N GLU A 93 19.13 5.99 4.29
CA GLU A 93 17.97 6.84 3.97
C GLU A 93 16.98 6.11 3.02
N ALA A 94 17.49 5.33 2.08
CA ALA A 94 16.67 4.56 1.15
C ALA A 94 15.95 3.39 1.87
N ALA A 95 16.65 2.69 2.77
CA ALA A 95 16.05 1.66 3.61
C ALA A 95 14.95 2.24 4.51
N ASP A 96 15.22 3.39 5.18
CA ASP A 96 14.23 4.09 6.00
C ASP A 96 12.95 4.45 5.19
N VAL A 97 13.09 4.83 3.91
CA VAL A 97 11.94 5.13 3.03
C VAL A 97 11.17 3.85 2.70
N LEU A 98 11.86 2.78 2.30
CA LEU A 98 11.23 1.50 1.96
C LEU A 98 10.50 0.87 3.15
N GLU A 99 11.02 1.03 4.38
CA GLU A 99 10.36 0.55 5.60
C GLU A 99 9.02 1.23 5.91
N LYS A 100 8.78 2.40 5.33
CA LYS A 100 7.55 3.18 5.51
C LYS A 100 6.55 2.98 4.38
N MET A 101 6.91 2.22 3.37
CA MET A 101 6.01 1.81 2.29
C MET A 101 5.25 0.54 2.69
N ASP A 102 4.16 0.26 2.02
CA ASP A 102 3.59 -1.08 2.05
C ASP A 102 4.60 -2.08 1.49
N ALA A 103 4.61 -3.30 2.00
CA ALA A 103 5.67 -4.25 1.71
C ALA A 103 5.70 -4.69 0.24
N ASP A 104 4.54 -4.76 -0.42
CA ASP A 104 4.36 -4.97 -1.85
C ASP A 104 4.94 -3.83 -2.68
N ASP A 105 4.61 -2.57 -2.38
CA ASP A 105 5.20 -1.38 -3.02
C ASP A 105 6.74 -1.37 -2.86
N ALA A 106 7.23 -1.70 -1.66
CA ALA A 106 8.67 -1.79 -1.42
C ALA A 106 9.34 -2.88 -2.26
N VAL A 107 8.69 -4.02 -2.46
CA VAL A 107 9.14 -5.11 -3.32
C VAL A 107 9.20 -4.65 -4.78
N ASP A 108 8.17 -3.98 -5.27
CA ASP A 108 8.14 -3.46 -6.64
C ASP A 108 9.29 -2.46 -6.89
N ILE A 109 9.62 -1.62 -5.92
CA ILE A 109 10.81 -0.75 -6.03
C ILE A 109 12.11 -1.58 -6.00
N LEU A 110 12.22 -2.54 -5.10
CA LEU A 110 13.39 -3.39 -4.96
C LEU A 110 13.65 -4.27 -6.20
N ASP A 111 12.63 -4.59 -6.97
CA ASP A 111 12.78 -5.32 -8.23
C ASP A 111 13.37 -4.47 -9.36
N ASN A 112 13.32 -3.16 -9.24
CA ASN A 112 13.87 -2.21 -10.19
C ASN A 112 15.31 -1.74 -9.87
N VAL A 113 15.96 -2.29 -8.84
CA VAL A 113 17.37 -2.03 -8.52
C VAL A 113 18.22 -3.28 -8.73
N SER A 114 19.55 -3.11 -8.77
CA SER A 114 20.46 -4.26 -8.91
C SER A 114 20.38 -5.20 -7.70
N GLU A 115 20.67 -6.50 -7.91
CA GLU A 115 20.67 -7.50 -6.84
C GLU A 115 21.60 -7.12 -5.66
N GLU A 116 22.75 -6.48 -5.94
CA GLU A 116 23.66 -6.01 -4.89
C GLU A 116 23.04 -4.89 -4.05
N GLU A 117 22.34 -3.95 -4.71
CA GLU A 117 21.65 -2.86 -4.04
C GLU A 117 20.45 -3.36 -3.26
N ARG A 118 19.64 -4.27 -3.84
CA ARG A 118 18.50 -4.92 -3.18
C ARG A 118 18.94 -5.56 -1.86
N GLN A 119 19.97 -6.38 -1.90
CA GLN A 119 20.48 -7.04 -0.68
C GLN A 119 21.03 -6.04 0.33
N ALA A 120 21.69 -4.98 -0.11
CA ALA A 120 22.17 -3.93 0.77
C ALA A 120 20.99 -3.21 1.44
N LEU A 121 19.97 -2.81 0.71
CA LEU A 121 18.76 -2.15 1.23
C LEU A 121 18.04 -3.05 2.24
N ILE A 122 17.70 -4.27 1.88
CA ILE A 122 17.03 -5.23 2.78
C ILE A 122 17.88 -5.49 4.04
N SER A 123 19.21 -5.47 3.95
CA SER A 123 20.07 -5.70 5.12
C SER A 123 20.07 -4.54 6.11
N HIS A 124 19.73 -3.32 5.67
CA HIS A 124 19.66 -2.10 6.49
C HIS A 124 18.25 -1.84 7.04
N MET A 125 17.23 -2.52 6.53
CA MET A 125 15.86 -2.43 7.05
C MET A 125 15.76 -2.93 8.50
N GLU A 126 14.84 -2.34 9.25
CA GLU A 126 14.40 -2.87 10.54
C GLU A 126 13.80 -4.27 10.39
N LYS A 127 13.82 -5.03 11.49
CA LYS A 127 13.50 -6.45 11.42
C LYS A 127 12.10 -6.73 10.88
N ASP A 128 11.10 -5.98 11.31
CA ASP A 128 9.70 -6.26 11.00
C ASP A 128 9.42 -5.99 9.50
N ALA A 129 9.81 -4.83 8.96
CA ALA A 129 9.71 -4.53 7.53
C ALA A 129 10.52 -5.51 6.65
N LYS A 130 11.71 -5.89 7.12
CA LYS A 130 12.51 -6.93 6.45
C LYS A 130 11.81 -8.28 6.41
N ASP A 131 11.21 -8.70 7.52
CA ASP A 131 10.49 -9.98 7.60
C ASP A 131 9.31 -9.98 6.62
N ASP A 132 8.59 -8.86 6.46
CA ASP A 132 7.48 -8.68 5.51
C ASP A 132 7.95 -8.76 4.06
N VAL A 133 8.97 -7.99 3.69
CA VAL A 133 9.58 -8.06 2.34
C VAL A 133 10.10 -9.47 2.03
N CYS A 134 10.76 -10.14 2.99
CA CYS A 134 11.22 -11.50 2.79
C CYS A 134 10.06 -12.51 2.68
N LEU A 135 8.94 -12.27 3.35
CA LEU A 135 7.74 -13.08 3.22
C LEU A 135 7.20 -13.02 1.78
N ILE A 136 7.07 -11.83 1.20
CA ILE A 136 6.60 -11.65 -0.18
C ILE A 136 7.56 -12.33 -1.17
N TYR A 137 8.88 -12.12 -1.04
CA TYR A 137 9.89 -12.80 -1.87
C TYR A 137 9.97 -14.32 -1.68
N SER A 138 9.29 -14.89 -0.70
CA SER A 138 9.22 -16.35 -0.54
C SER A 138 8.25 -17.05 -1.49
N TYR A 139 7.44 -16.27 -2.21
CA TYR A 139 6.46 -16.73 -3.20
C TYR A 139 6.98 -16.50 -4.62
N ASP A 140 6.54 -17.33 -5.56
CA ASP A 140 6.84 -17.17 -6.97
C ASP A 140 6.09 -15.95 -7.55
N ASP A 141 6.63 -15.29 -8.57
CA ASP A 141 6.11 -14.04 -9.15
C ASP A 141 4.64 -14.14 -9.63
N ASP A 142 4.16 -15.35 -9.96
CA ASP A 142 2.79 -15.62 -10.39
C ASP A 142 1.86 -16.06 -9.25
N GLU A 143 2.37 -16.19 -8.02
CA GLU A 143 1.60 -16.53 -6.84
C GLU A 143 1.00 -15.30 -6.15
N ILE A 144 -0.20 -15.44 -5.58
CA ILE A 144 -0.89 -14.36 -4.83
C ILE A 144 -0.03 -13.82 -3.69
N GLY A 145 0.74 -14.67 -3.02
CA GLY A 145 1.61 -14.26 -1.93
C GLY A 145 2.73 -13.29 -2.34
N ASN A 146 3.07 -13.21 -3.62
CA ASN A 146 4.03 -12.24 -4.15
C ASN A 146 3.40 -10.86 -4.42
N LYS A 147 2.08 -10.79 -4.52
CA LYS A 147 1.32 -9.56 -4.81
C LYS A 147 0.51 -9.06 -3.61
N MET A 148 0.63 -9.70 -2.45
CA MET A 148 -0.14 -9.33 -1.26
C MET A 148 0.53 -8.20 -0.49
N THR A 149 -0.28 -7.32 0.09
CA THR A 149 0.19 -6.43 1.14
C THR A 149 0.14 -7.09 2.51
N THR A 150 1.07 -6.73 3.41
CA THR A 150 1.01 -7.10 4.83
C THR A 150 0.27 -6.06 5.67
N ASN A 151 -0.20 -4.98 5.05
CA ASN A 151 -0.95 -3.90 5.67
C ASN A 151 -2.44 -4.25 5.77
N PHE A 152 -2.87 -4.80 6.91
CA PHE A 152 -4.26 -5.17 7.16
C PHE A 152 -4.61 -5.11 8.64
N ILE A 153 -5.91 -4.95 8.95
CA ILE A 153 -6.45 -4.97 10.31
C ILE A 153 -6.97 -6.38 10.65
N CYS A 154 -6.52 -6.93 11.77
CA CYS A 154 -6.96 -8.23 12.25
C CYS A 154 -7.34 -8.20 13.73
N ILE A 155 -8.52 -8.74 14.07
CA ILE A 155 -9.05 -8.79 15.44
C ILE A 155 -9.56 -10.17 15.83
N ASN A 156 -9.64 -10.43 17.13
CA ASN A 156 -10.18 -11.70 17.64
C ASN A 156 -11.72 -11.70 17.71
N ASN A 157 -12.36 -12.82 17.36
CA ASN A 157 -13.82 -12.98 17.33
C ASN A 157 -14.50 -12.94 18.73
N LYS A 158 -13.74 -12.98 19.83
CA LYS A 158 -14.27 -12.93 21.21
C LYS A 158 -14.41 -11.52 21.75
N LEU A 159 -13.90 -10.53 21.05
CA LEU A 159 -13.97 -9.13 21.49
C LEU A 159 -15.44 -8.65 21.55
N THR A 160 -15.68 -7.69 22.42
CA THR A 160 -16.89 -6.87 22.37
C THR A 160 -16.75 -5.80 21.27
N ILE A 161 -17.85 -5.22 20.81
CA ILE A 161 -17.84 -4.10 19.84
C ILE A 161 -16.88 -2.99 20.26
N LYS A 162 -16.89 -2.63 21.55
CA LYS A 162 -16.03 -1.58 22.09
C LYS A 162 -14.54 -1.96 22.06
N GLU A 163 -14.22 -3.20 22.36
CA GLU A 163 -12.83 -3.71 22.29
C GLU A 163 -12.36 -3.81 20.85
N ALA A 164 -13.21 -4.32 19.95
CA ALA A 164 -12.93 -4.38 18.52
C ALA A 164 -12.62 -2.99 17.94
N MET A 165 -13.43 -1.98 18.27
CA MET A 165 -13.20 -0.59 17.87
C MET A 165 -11.86 -0.05 18.42
N LYS A 166 -11.51 -0.42 19.66
CA LYS A 166 -10.24 0.00 20.25
C LYS A 166 -9.04 -0.63 19.55
N GLU A 167 -9.12 -1.92 19.25
CA GLU A 167 -8.08 -2.64 18.49
C GLU A 167 -7.93 -2.07 17.06
N LEU A 168 -9.05 -1.81 16.37
CA LEU A 168 -9.04 -1.14 15.07
C LEU A 168 -8.28 0.19 15.14
N VAL A 169 -8.63 1.08 16.07
CA VAL A 169 -7.98 2.40 16.19
C VAL A 169 -6.49 2.27 16.48
N ALA A 170 -6.09 1.28 17.29
CA ALA A 170 -4.67 1.07 17.60
C ALA A 170 -3.89 0.56 16.37
N GLN A 171 -4.47 -0.35 15.57
CA GLN A 171 -3.81 -0.87 14.38
C GLN A 171 -3.83 0.14 13.21
N ALA A 172 -4.85 0.99 13.12
CA ALA A 172 -4.97 2.02 12.09
C ALA A 172 -3.94 3.18 12.23
N GLU A 173 -3.12 3.19 13.29
CA GLU A 173 -1.97 4.10 13.40
C GLU A 173 -0.83 3.69 12.46
N GLU A 174 -0.78 2.40 12.08
CA GLU A 174 0.29 1.81 11.27
C GLU A 174 -0.23 1.12 9.99
N ASN A 175 -1.56 1.05 9.81
CA ASN A 175 -2.19 0.38 8.67
C ASN A 175 -3.25 1.27 8.02
N ASP A 176 -3.16 1.46 6.73
CA ASP A 176 -4.09 2.29 5.94
C ASP A 176 -5.26 1.49 5.37
N ASN A 177 -5.10 0.16 5.21
CA ASN A 177 -6.14 -0.74 4.70
C ASN A 177 -7.15 -1.10 5.80
N VAL A 178 -7.98 -0.12 6.17
CA VAL A 178 -8.89 -0.18 7.33
C VAL A 178 -10.34 -0.52 6.99
N ASN A 179 -10.72 -0.53 5.70
CA ASN A 179 -12.11 -0.70 5.29
C ASN A 179 -12.65 -2.10 5.61
N THR A 180 -11.78 -3.10 5.51
CA THR A 180 -12.07 -4.49 5.85
C THR A 180 -11.28 -4.89 7.10
N ILE A 181 -11.99 -5.32 8.13
CA ILE A 181 -11.39 -5.82 9.37
C ILE A 181 -11.50 -7.34 9.37
N TYR A 182 -10.36 -8.01 9.27
CA TYR A 182 -10.34 -9.47 9.32
C TYR A 182 -10.49 -9.98 10.74
N VAL A 183 -11.10 -11.14 10.86
CA VAL A 183 -11.43 -11.73 12.17
C VAL A 183 -10.82 -13.13 12.25
N VAL A 184 -10.15 -13.39 13.36
CA VAL A 184 -9.55 -14.71 13.67
C VAL A 184 -10.14 -15.28 14.96
N ASP A 185 -10.02 -16.60 15.11
CA ASP A 185 -10.35 -17.28 16.37
C ASP A 185 -9.18 -17.28 17.36
N ASP A 186 -9.37 -17.93 18.52
CA ASP A 186 -8.35 -18.04 19.59
C ASP A 186 -7.10 -18.83 19.16
N ASN A 187 -7.12 -19.53 18.04
CA ASN A 187 -6.00 -20.26 17.48
C ASN A 187 -5.35 -19.50 16.31
N ASN A 188 -5.69 -18.24 16.10
CA ASN A 188 -5.26 -17.40 14.99
C ASN A 188 -5.72 -17.89 13.60
N ILE A 189 -6.78 -18.70 13.55
CA ILE A 189 -7.38 -19.21 12.31
C ILE A 189 -8.39 -18.21 11.78
N TYR A 190 -8.35 -17.94 10.48
CA TYR A 190 -9.30 -17.07 9.80
C TYR A 190 -10.75 -17.50 10.07
N TYR A 191 -11.57 -16.55 10.51
CA TYR A 191 -12.97 -16.78 10.87
C TYR A 191 -13.96 -16.04 9.97
N GLY A 192 -13.60 -14.86 9.48
CA GLY A 192 -14.45 -14.02 8.62
C GLY A 192 -13.94 -12.58 8.58
N ALA A 193 -14.79 -11.66 8.12
CA ALA A 193 -14.46 -10.24 8.05
C ALA A 193 -15.62 -9.36 8.51
N ILE A 194 -15.33 -8.12 8.85
CA ILE A 194 -16.28 -7.07 9.22
C ILE A 194 -15.99 -5.86 8.32
N ASP A 195 -17.01 -5.32 7.70
CA ASP A 195 -16.95 -4.01 7.06
C ASP A 195 -16.81 -2.91 8.13
N LEU A 196 -15.87 -1.99 7.95
CA LEU A 196 -15.63 -0.85 8.86
C LEU A 196 -16.92 -0.12 9.18
N LYS A 197 -17.79 0.09 8.19
CA LYS A 197 -19.09 0.75 8.39
C LYS A 197 -19.96 0.00 9.37
N ASP A 198 -19.98 -1.33 9.32
CA ASP A 198 -20.81 -2.14 10.21
C ASP A 198 -20.30 -2.07 11.65
N LEU A 199 -18.99 -2.04 11.85
CA LEU A 199 -18.40 -1.82 13.16
C LEU A 199 -18.69 -0.40 13.70
N ILE A 200 -18.62 0.63 12.85
CA ILE A 200 -18.93 2.03 13.24
C ILE A 200 -20.40 2.20 13.67
N VAL A 201 -21.35 1.53 13.01
CA VAL A 201 -22.78 1.69 13.31
C VAL A 201 -23.26 0.74 14.42
N ALA A 202 -22.46 -0.28 14.76
CA ALA A 202 -22.78 -1.24 15.81
C ALA A 202 -23.00 -0.57 17.17
N ARG A 203 -23.82 -1.20 18.01
CA ARG A 203 -24.13 -0.71 19.34
C ARG A 203 -23.42 -1.55 20.40
N ASP A 204 -23.01 -0.93 21.50
CA ASP A 204 -22.27 -1.58 22.59
C ASP A 204 -22.95 -2.85 23.17
N TYR A 205 -24.26 -2.99 23.01
CA TYR A 205 -25.03 -4.15 23.49
C TYR A 205 -25.13 -5.29 22.45
N GLN A 206 -24.72 -5.05 21.20
CA GLN A 206 -24.66 -6.08 20.14
C GLN A 206 -23.44 -6.97 20.38
N LYS A 207 -23.53 -8.20 19.91
CA LYS A 207 -22.37 -9.09 19.89
C LYS A 207 -21.56 -8.82 18.60
N LEU A 208 -20.26 -8.93 18.68
CA LEU A 208 -19.39 -8.83 17.52
C LEU A 208 -19.76 -9.88 16.46
N GLU A 209 -20.11 -11.09 16.89
CA GLU A 209 -20.57 -12.19 16.04
C GLU A 209 -21.72 -11.81 15.10
N ASP A 210 -22.61 -10.89 15.55
CA ASP A 210 -23.80 -10.49 14.77
C ASP A 210 -23.44 -9.65 13.51
N ILE A 211 -22.20 -9.13 13.43
CA ILE A 211 -21.71 -8.30 12.32
C ILE A 211 -20.55 -8.94 11.55
N ILE A 212 -20.10 -10.15 11.93
CA ILE A 212 -19.07 -10.87 11.21
C ILE A 212 -19.68 -11.59 10.00
N SER A 213 -19.14 -11.32 8.80
CA SER A 213 -19.42 -12.09 7.60
C SER A 213 -18.50 -13.33 7.57
N THR A 214 -19.05 -14.50 7.91
CA THR A 214 -18.30 -15.76 7.88
C THR A 214 -18.20 -16.40 6.48
N SER A 215 -18.89 -15.82 5.49
CA SER A 215 -18.81 -16.21 4.07
C SER A 215 -17.97 -15.25 3.24
N TYR A 216 -17.21 -14.35 3.89
CA TYR A 216 -16.32 -13.44 3.20
C TYR A 216 -15.25 -14.22 2.42
N PRO A 217 -14.93 -13.84 1.18
CA PRO A 217 -13.98 -14.56 0.33
C PRO A 217 -12.57 -14.55 0.93
N TYR A 218 -11.76 -15.52 0.55
CA TYR A 218 -10.34 -15.58 0.89
C TYR A 218 -9.58 -16.34 -0.22
N VAL A 219 -8.30 -16.18 -0.28
CA VAL A 219 -7.39 -16.89 -1.19
C VAL A 219 -6.20 -17.44 -0.42
N TYR A 220 -5.52 -18.43 -1.01
CA TYR A 220 -4.26 -18.93 -0.44
C TYR A 220 -3.05 -18.31 -1.15
N ALA A 221 -2.01 -18.02 -0.39
CA ALA A 221 -0.80 -17.37 -0.89
C ALA A 221 -0.11 -18.12 -2.06
N HIS A 222 -0.23 -19.45 -2.11
CA HIS A 222 0.33 -20.27 -3.19
C HIS A 222 -0.60 -20.46 -4.40
N GLU A 223 -1.78 -19.86 -4.38
CA GLU A 223 -2.65 -19.86 -5.57
C GLU A 223 -2.08 -18.89 -6.61
N LYS A 224 -2.29 -19.22 -7.89
CA LYS A 224 -1.82 -18.35 -8.97
C LYS A 224 -2.81 -17.22 -9.22
N MET A 225 -2.29 -16.02 -9.35
CA MET A 225 -3.12 -14.84 -9.64
C MET A 225 -3.98 -15.08 -10.89
N SER A 226 -3.40 -15.58 -11.98
CA SER A 226 -4.11 -15.87 -13.24
C SER A 226 -5.26 -16.88 -13.12
N GLU A 227 -5.24 -17.76 -12.11
CA GLU A 227 -6.31 -18.73 -11.87
C GLU A 227 -7.45 -18.17 -11.01
N CYS A 228 -7.16 -17.19 -10.16
CA CYS A 228 -8.09 -16.62 -9.18
C CYS A 228 -8.70 -15.28 -9.63
N ILE A 229 -8.06 -14.57 -10.56
CA ILE A 229 -8.40 -13.19 -10.92
C ILE A 229 -9.85 -12.99 -11.37
N GLU A 230 -10.41 -13.93 -12.13
CA GLU A 230 -11.81 -13.87 -12.58
C GLU A 230 -12.79 -13.98 -11.41
N ASP A 231 -12.49 -14.87 -10.45
CA ASP A 231 -13.32 -15.07 -9.27
C ASP A 231 -13.19 -13.86 -8.32
N LEU A 232 -11.98 -13.31 -8.16
CA LEU A 232 -11.71 -12.13 -7.31
C LEU A 232 -12.46 -10.89 -7.80
N LYS A 233 -12.51 -10.65 -9.11
CA LYS A 233 -13.27 -9.54 -9.71
C LYS A 233 -14.77 -9.60 -9.39
N ASP A 234 -15.34 -10.80 -9.31
CA ASP A 234 -16.78 -10.97 -9.08
C ASP A 234 -17.21 -10.58 -7.67
N TYR A 235 -16.30 -10.61 -6.69
CA TYR A 235 -16.63 -10.26 -5.30
C TYR A 235 -16.76 -8.74 -5.07
N SER A 236 -16.02 -7.91 -5.82
CA SER A 236 -16.07 -6.42 -5.69
C SER A 236 -15.79 -5.91 -4.27
N GLU A 237 -14.97 -6.65 -3.52
CA GLU A 237 -14.53 -6.26 -2.18
C GLU A 237 -13.34 -5.31 -2.24
N ASP A 238 -13.16 -4.45 -1.23
CA ASP A 238 -12.03 -3.52 -1.16
C ASP A 238 -10.69 -4.27 -0.99
N SER A 239 -10.70 -5.35 -0.21
CA SER A 239 -9.57 -6.25 -0.07
C SER A 239 -10.02 -7.67 0.32
N ILE A 240 -9.20 -8.67 -0.01
CA ILE A 240 -9.47 -10.10 0.24
C ILE A 240 -8.30 -10.68 1.02
N PRO A 241 -8.52 -11.40 2.16
CA PRO A 241 -7.44 -11.93 2.98
C PRO A 241 -6.70 -13.06 2.28
N VAL A 242 -5.39 -13.03 2.40
CA VAL A 242 -4.47 -14.08 1.92
C VAL A 242 -4.10 -14.99 3.09
N LEU A 243 -4.33 -16.29 2.91
CA LEU A 243 -4.11 -17.29 3.94
C LEU A 243 -2.90 -18.16 3.64
N ASN A 244 -2.20 -18.59 4.69
CA ASN A 244 -1.23 -19.67 4.60
C ASN A 244 -1.92 -21.06 4.62
N LYS A 245 -1.13 -22.14 4.54
CA LYS A 245 -1.64 -23.53 4.56
C LYS A 245 -2.34 -23.91 5.86
N ASP A 246 -2.02 -23.21 6.94
CA ASP A 246 -2.63 -23.43 8.27
C ASP A 246 -3.87 -22.58 8.49
N LYS A 247 -4.32 -21.84 7.44
CA LYS A 247 -5.46 -20.92 7.43
C LYS A 247 -5.29 -19.68 8.33
N GLU A 248 -4.07 -19.30 8.61
CA GLU A 248 -3.76 -18.04 9.25
C GLU A 248 -3.68 -16.94 8.19
N ILE A 249 -4.10 -15.72 8.53
CA ILE A 249 -3.98 -14.57 7.64
C ILE A 249 -2.52 -14.11 7.65
N ILE A 250 -1.94 -13.96 6.47
CA ILE A 250 -0.56 -13.50 6.30
C ILE A 250 -0.45 -12.23 5.44
N GLY A 251 -1.54 -11.82 4.82
CA GLY A 251 -1.63 -10.63 3.98
C GLY A 251 -3.04 -10.39 3.47
N ALA A 252 -3.16 -9.44 2.59
CA ALA A 252 -4.38 -9.13 1.85
C ALA A 252 -4.06 -8.79 0.39
N ILE A 253 -4.97 -9.09 -0.53
CA ILE A 253 -4.98 -8.57 -1.91
C ILE A 253 -6.00 -7.46 -1.97
N THR A 254 -5.62 -6.29 -2.45
CA THR A 254 -6.52 -5.15 -2.61
C THR A 254 -7.19 -5.14 -3.98
N SER A 255 -8.23 -4.33 -4.13
CA SER A 255 -8.86 -4.12 -5.43
C SER A 255 -7.90 -3.48 -6.45
N SER A 256 -6.89 -2.73 -6.00
CA SER A 256 -5.85 -2.14 -6.85
C SER A 256 -4.97 -3.22 -7.46
N ASP A 257 -4.46 -4.14 -6.65
CA ASP A 257 -3.60 -5.24 -7.08
C ASP A 257 -4.30 -6.15 -8.09
N ILE A 258 -5.62 -6.38 -7.86
CA ILE A 258 -6.45 -7.16 -8.79
C ILE A 258 -6.58 -6.43 -10.14
N ILE A 259 -6.74 -5.10 -10.15
CA ILE A 259 -6.85 -4.30 -11.37
C ILE A 259 -5.52 -4.32 -12.13
N GLU A 260 -4.41 -4.14 -11.44
CA GLU A 260 -3.06 -4.15 -12.01
C GLU A 260 -2.76 -5.50 -12.67
N ALA A 261 -2.99 -6.60 -11.96
CA ALA A 261 -2.82 -7.95 -12.52
C ALA A 261 -3.69 -8.22 -13.75
N VAL A 262 -4.86 -7.55 -13.87
CA VAL A 262 -5.72 -7.62 -15.07
C VAL A 262 -5.11 -6.89 -16.26
N ASP A 263 -4.48 -5.74 -16.02
CA ASP A 263 -3.92 -4.91 -17.09
C ASP A 263 -2.60 -5.50 -17.64
N GLU A 264 -1.95 -6.38 -16.86
CA GLU A 264 -0.73 -7.12 -17.28
C GLU A 264 -1.02 -8.36 -18.15
N GLU A 265 -2.24 -8.93 -18.17
CA GLU A 265 -2.66 -10.07 -19.00
C GLU A 265 -3.01 -9.65 -20.46
#